data_8a729db470f1abf6fc58046a8922c97f
#
_entry.id   8a729db470f1abf6fc58046a8922c97f
#
_cell.length_a   1.000
_cell.length_b   1.000
_cell.length_c   1.000
_cell.angle_alpha   90.00
_cell.angle_beta   90.00
_cell.angle_gamma   90.00
#
_symmetry.space_group_name_H-M   'P 1'
#
loop_
_entity.id
_entity.type
_entity.pdbx_description
1 polymer ?
#
loop_
_entity_poly.entity_id
_entity_poly.type
_entity_poly.pdbx_seq_one_letter_code
_entity_poly.pdbx_strand_id
1 'polypeptide(L)'
;MQWMITYGLRPEGTWRGYDDNVAGMLAAFADWAPPDGVEIVTFVHRADAKGGWMLVESSDVAGPSEIVAQFLAFHDAEIFPVLPAQEMAERLGVAMTRRKDIAGN
;
A
#
# COMPACT_ATOMS: atom_id res chain seq x y z
N MET A 1 -7.91 -10.93 -4.03
CA MET A 1 -6.48 -10.83 -3.72
C MET A 1 -6.22 -9.56 -2.92
N GLN A 2 -5.37 -9.63 -1.94
CA GLN A 2 -5.06 -8.46 -1.12
C GLN A 2 -3.79 -7.77 -1.58
N TRP A 3 -3.81 -6.46 -1.51
CA TRP A 3 -2.73 -5.57 -1.92
C TRP A 3 -2.44 -4.58 -0.81
N MET A 4 -1.17 -4.38 -0.52
CA MET A 4 -0.75 -3.35 0.43
C MET A 4 -0.29 -2.12 -0.35
N ILE A 5 -0.82 -0.97 0.03
CA ILE A 5 -0.33 0.33 -0.41
C ILE A 5 0.38 0.94 0.79
N THR A 6 1.66 1.21 0.67
CA THR A 6 2.41 2.02 1.63
C THR A 6 2.62 3.39 1.04
N TYR A 7 2.51 4.44 1.85
CA TYR A 7 2.63 5.79 1.35
C TYR A 7 3.26 6.71 2.39
N GLY A 8 3.92 7.76 1.89
CA GLY A 8 4.45 8.84 2.69
C GLY A 8 4.23 10.17 2.00
N LEU A 9 3.98 11.23 2.76
CA LEU A 9 3.89 12.58 2.20
C LEU A 9 5.23 12.94 1.56
N ARG A 10 5.18 13.54 0.37
CA ARG A 10 6.37 14.02 -0.29
C ARG A 10 7.02 15.12 0.56
N PRO A 11 8.34 15.03 0.78
CA PRO A 11 9.05 16.08 1.50
C PRO A 11 9.00 17.39 0.70
N GLU A 12 8.67 18.47 1.40
CA GLU A 12 8.71 19.82 0.85
C GLU A 12 9.84 20.61 1.52
N GLY A 13 10.51 21.47 0.77
CA GLY A 13 11.65 22.20 1.27
C GLY A 13 11.33 23.28 2.30
N THR A 14 10.05 23.62 2.48
CA THR A 14 9.58 24.63 3.42
C THR A 14 8.34 24.17 4.16
N TRP A 15 8.10 24.72 5.35
CA TRP A 15 6.88 24.42 6.10
C TRP A 15 5.60 24.85 5.37
N ARG A 16 5.66 25.91 4.56
CA ARG A 16 4.51 26.35 3.74
C ARG A 16 4.20 25.34 2.63
N GLY A 17 5.24 24.85 1.96
CA GLY A 17 5.06 23.79 0.96
C GLY A 17 4.46 22.54 1.56
N TYR A 18 4.90 22.14 2.74
CA TYR A 18 4.33 21.03 3.47
C TYR A 18 2.84 21.25 3.80
N ASP A 19 2.50 22.40 4.36
CA ASP A 19 1.12 22.73 4.71
C ASP A 19 0.22 22.80 3.49
N ASP A 20 0.68 23.35 2.37
CA ASP A 20 -0.07 23.40 1.12
C ASP A 20 -0.31 21.99 0.58
N ASN A 21 0.68 21.12 0.66
CA ASN A 21 0.54 19.72 0.25
C ASN A 21 -0.47 18.97 1.10
N VAL A 22 -0.42 19.14 2.42
CA VAL A 22 -1.38 18.52 3.36
C VAL A 22 -2.79 19.05 3.09
N ALA A 23 -2.95 20.36 2.92
CA ALA A 23 -4.26 20.96 2.64
C ALA A 23 -4.85 20.43 1.32
N GLY A 24 -4.04 20.30 0.28
CA GLY A 24 -4.46 19.72 -0.99
C GLY A 24 -4.88 18.26 -0.87
N MET A 25 -4.11 17.47 -0.14
CA MET A 25 -4.41 16.07 0.12
C MET A 25 -5.73 15.91 0.90
N LEU A 26 -5.92 16.69 1.95
CA LEU A 26 -7.15 16.66 2.75
C LEU A 26 -8.37 17.06 1.92
N ALA A 27 -8.25 18.07 1.06
CA ALA A 27 -9.32 18.48 0.15
C ALA A 27 -9.66 17.38 -0.85
N ALA A 28 -8.65 16.72 -1.43
CA ALA A 28 -8.86 15.61 -2.35
C ALA A 28 -9.51 14.40 -1.69
N PHE A 29 -9.22 14.18 -0.40
CA PHE A 29 -9.73 13.03 0.34
C PHE A 29 -11.15 13.24 0.89
N ALA A 30 -11.61 14.47 1.04
CA ALA A 30 -12.88 14.80 1.71
C ALA A 30 -14.10 14.10 1.09
N ASP A 31 -14.15 14.00 -0.24
CA ASP A 31 -15.25 13.36 -0.98
C ASP A 31 -14.79 12.07 -1.69
N TRP A 32 -13.66 11.52 -1.25
CA TRP A 32 -13.09 10.37 -1.91
C TRP A 32 -13.83 9.08 -1.54
N ALA A 33 -13.99 8.23 -2.55
CA ALA A 33 -14.45 6.86 -2.37
C ALA A 33 -13.51 5.90 -3.11
N PRO A 34 -13.36 4.65 -2.65
CA PRO A 34 -12.57 3.67 -3.38
C PRO A 34 -13.12 3.47 -4.80
N PRO A 35 -12.25 3.14 -5.77
CA PRO A 35 -12.69 2.71 -7.09
C PRO A 35 -13.64 1.51 -7.01
N ASP A 36 -14.50 1.36 -8.00
CA ASP A 36 -15.39 0.21 -8.09
C ASP A 36 -14.59 -1.10 -8.05
N GLY A 37 -15.07 -2.08 -7.29
CA GLY A 37 -14.41 -3.37 -7.15
C GLY A 37 -13.23 -3.40 -6.18
N VAL A 38 -12.96 -2.30 -5.51
CA VAL A 38 -11.91 -2.20 -4.47
C VAL A 38 -12.55 -2.04 -3.10
N GLU A 39 -12.21 -2.94 -2.17
CA GLU A 39 -12.63 -2.85 -0.79
C GLU A 39 -11.44 -2.48 0.09
N ILE A 40 -11.60 -1.47 0.93
CA ILE A 40 -10.59 -1.10 1.92
C ILE A 40 -10.78 -2.02 3.14
N VAL A 41 -9.79 -2.86 3.41
CA VAL A 41 -9.78 -3.77 4.55
C VAL A 41 -9.26 -3.06 5.80
N THR A 42 -8.16 -2.34 5.67
CA THR A 42 -7.54 -1.58 6.77
C THR A 42 -6.89 -0.33 6.20
N PHE A 43 -7.05 0.77 6.90
CA PHE A 43 -6.40 2.02 6.55
C PHE A 43 -5.91 2.68 7.83
N VAL A 44 -4.60 2.75 7.99
CA VAL A 44 -3.96 3.32 9.18
C VAL A 44 -2.86 4.28 8.78
N HIS A 45 -2.67 5.27 9.61
CA HIS A 45 -1.63 6.28 9.44
C HIS A 45 -0.64 6.21 10.61
N ARG A 46 0.62 6.53 10.34
CA ARG A 46 1.62 6.61 11.40
C ARG A 46 1.28 7.79 12.33
N ALA A 47 1.46 7.57 13.61
CA ALA A 47 1.21 8.62 14.61
C ALA A 47 2.17 9.81 14.48
N ASP A 48 3.32 9.63 13.83
CA ASP A 48 4.27 10.71 13.53
C ASP A 48 3.94 11.47 12.23
N ALA A 49 2.82 11.15 11.59
CA ALA A 49 2.32 11.78 10.36
C ALA A 49 3.24 11.59 9.13
N LYS A 50 4.18 10.66 9.17
CA LYS A 50 5.13 10.46 8.06
C LYS A 50 4.61 9.57 6.94
N GLY A 51 3.48 8.92 7.14
CA GLY A 51 2.91 8.04 6.14
C GLY A 51 1.94 7.04 6.73
N GLY A 52 1.59 6.03 5.97
CA GLY A 52 0.65 5.03 6.43
C GLY A 52 0.56 3.82 5.51
N TRP A 53 -0.44 3.00 5.79
CA TRP A 53 -0.70 1.75 5.09
C TRP A 53 -2.17 1.62 4.78
N MET A 54 -2.48 1.17 3.56
CA MET A 54 -3.83 0.82 3.17
C MET A 54 -3.81 -0.60 2.63
N LEU A 55 -4.54 -1.49 3.28
CA LEU A 55 -4.75 -2.86 2.80
C LEU A 55 -6.07 -2.90 2.04
N VAL A 56 -6.02 -3.32 0.79
CA VAL A 56 -7.21 -3.38 -0.06
C VAL A 56 -7.41 -4.77 -0.65
N GLU A 57 -8.66 -5.13 -0.87
CA GLU A 57 -9.07 -6.29 -1.64
C GLU A 57 -9.42 -5.83 -3.05
N SER A 58 -8.80 -6.44 -4.06
CA SER A 58 -9.05 -6.15 -5.47
C SER A 58 -8.72 -7.38 -6.30
N SER A 59 -9.44 -7.59 -7.41
CA SER A 59 -9.19 -8.71 -8.30
C SER A 59 -7.83 -8.64 -9.01
N ASP A 60 -7.34 -7.43 -9.24
CA ASP A 60 -6.04 -7.20 -9.88
C ASP A 60 -5.40 -5.90 -9.36
N VAL A 61 -4.25 -5.55 -9.89
CA VAL A 61 -3.48 -4.36 -9.47
C VAL A 61 -4.10 -3.04 -9.96
N ALA A 62 -5.03 -3.07 -10.91
CA ALA A 62 -5.60 -1.85 -11.48
C ALA A 62 -6.30 -0.98 -10.42
N GLY A 63 -7.04 -1.61 -9.49
CA GLY A 63 -7.72 -0.91 -8.40
C GLY A 63 -6.76 -0.13 -7.50
N PRO A 64 -5.80 -0.81 -6.83
CA PRO A 64 -4.81 -0.09 -6.03
C PRO A 64 -3.97 0.90 -6.83
N SER A 65 -3.66 0.63 -8.10
CA SER A 65 -2.94 1.57 -8.96
C SER A 65 -3.74 2.86 -9.20
N GLU A 66 -5.05 2.76 -9.35
CA GLU A 66 -5.91 3.94 -9.48
C GLU A 66 -5.90 4.79 -8.21
N ILE A 67 -5.93 4.16 -7.03
CA ILE A 67 -5.82 4.88 -5.76
C ILE A 67 -4.50 5.65 -5.69
N VAL A 68 -3.39 4.99 -5.98
CA VAL A 68 -2.07 5.63 -5.97
C VAL A 68 -2.01 6.79 -6.95
N ALA A 69 -2.54 6.62 -8.17
CA ALA A 69 -2.55 7.67 -9.18
C ALA A 69 -3.33 8.91 -8.74
N GLN A 70 -4.45 8.73 -8.03
CA GLN A 70 -5.26 9.83 -7.52
C GLN A 70 -4.53 10.69 -6.49
N PHE A 71 -3.61 10.09 -5.72
CA PHE A 71 -2.87 10.78 -4.65
C PHE A 71 -1.40 11.01 -4.97
N LEU A 72 -0.96 10.72 -6.20
CA LEU A 72 0.45 10.81 -6.61
C LEU A 72 1.04 12.22 -6.45
N ALA A 73 0.23 13.27 -6.56
CA ALA A 73 0.67 14.64 -6.35
C ALA A 73 1.11 14.92 -4.90
N PHE A 74 0.63 14.14 -3.94
CA PHE A 74 0.81 14.38 -2.50
C PHE A 74 1.72 13.36 -1.82
N HIS A 75 1.83 12.15 -2.37
CA HIS A 75 2.49 11.02 -1.73
C HIS A 75 3.45 10.31 -2.66
N ASP A 76 4.51 9.76 -2.08
CA ASP A 76 5.24 8.65 -2.65
C ASP A 76 4.61 7.37 -2.13
N ALA A 77 4.35 6.41 -3.01
CA ALA A 77 3.64 5.19 -2.64
C ALA A 77 4.23 3.97 -3.32
N GLU A 78 4.09 2.83 -2.64
CA GLU A 78 4.41 1.51 -3.19
C GLU A 78 3.18 0.63 -3.10
N ILE A 79 3.04 -0.27 -4.07
CA ILE A 79 1.96 -1.27 -4.12
C ILE A 79 2.61 -2.63 -4.25
N PHE A 80 2.18 -3.58 -3.43
CA PHE A 80 2.60 -4.97 -3.58
C PHE A 80 1.51 -5.92 -3.11
N PRO A 81 1.44 -7.13 -3.71
CA PRO A 81 0.53 -8.15 -3.25
C PRO A 81 0.97 -8.68 -1.90
N VAL A 82 0.00 -9.07 -1.07
CA VAL A 82 0.27 -9.64 0.24
C VAL A 82 -0.47 -10.95 0.41
N LEU A 83 0.09 -11.81 1.25
CA LEU A 83 -0.50 -13.07 1.65
C LEU A 83 -0.66 -13.10 3.17
N PRO A 84 -1.64 -13.84 3.71
CA PRO A 84 -1.65 -14.13 5.13
C PRO A 84 -0.32 -14.72 5.58
N ALA A 85 0.15 -14.35 6.76
CA ALA A 85 1.44 -14.81 7.27
C ALA A 85 1.54 -16.34 7.33
N GLN A 86 0.44 -17.02 7.68
CA GLN A 86 0.37 -18.47 7.71
C GLN A 86 0.57 -19.09 6.33
N GLU A 87 -0.05 -18.52 5.30
CA GLU A 87 0.11 -19.00 3.93
C GLU A 87 1.57 -18.84 3.46
N MET A 88 2.20 -17.72 3.80
CA MET A 88 3.62 -17.51 3.48
C MET A 88 4.51 -18.51 4.20
N ALA A 89 4.22 -18.83 5.46
CA ALA A 89 4.97 -19.84 6.21
C ALA A 89 4.89 -21.23 5.54
N GLU A 90 3.71 -21.61 5.05
CA GLU A 90 3.51 -22.87 4.31
C GLU A 90 4.33 -22.90 3.02
N ARG A 91 4.32 -21.80 2.26
CA ARG A 91 5.10 -21.68 1.01
C ARG A 91 6.60 -21.74 1.28
N LEU A 92 7.06 -21.11 2.36
CA LEU A 92 8.47 -21.19 2.77
C LEU A 92 8.87 -22.62 3.13
N GLY A 93 7.99 -23.37 3.81
CA GLY A 93 8.21 -24.79 4.12
C GLY A 93 8.36 -25.64 2.85
N VAL A 94 7.48 -25.45 1.88
CA VAL A 94 7.57 -26.12 0.58
C VAL A 94 8.85 -25.75 -0.14
N ALA A 95 9.23 -24.47 -0.16
CA ALA A 95 10.46 -24.01 -0.79
C ALA A 95 11.72 -24.62 -0.15
N MET A 96 11.74 -24.76 1.18
CA MET A 96 12.83 -25.40 1.90
C MET A 96 13.00 -26.88 1.48
N THR A 97 11.90 -27.62 1.38
CA THR A 97 11.91 -29.01 0.93
C THR A 97 12.45 -29.11 -0.50
N ARG A 98 11.98 -28.26 -1.39
CA ARG A 98 12.44 -28.25 -2.78
C ARG A 98 13.93 -27.91 -2.89
N ARG A 99 14.43 -26.98 -2.09
CA ARG A 99 15.88 -26.67 -2.09
C ARG A 99 16.72 -27.87 -1.69
N LYS A 100 16.27 -28.65 -0.71
CA LYS A 100 16.95 -29.89 -0.32
C LYS A 100 16.98 -30.89 -1.48
N ASP A 101 15.85 -31.07 -2.17
CA ASP A 101 15.77 -31.99 -3.31
C ASP A 101 16.69 -31.55 -4.44
N ILE A 102 16.73 -30.26 -4.77
CA ILE A 102 17.60 -29.69 -5.79
C ILE A 102 19.08 -29.86 -5.41
N ALA A 103 19.41 -29.68 -4.13
CA ALA A 103 20.81 -29.85 -3.64
C ALA A 103 21.22 -31.31 -3.50
N GLY A 104 20.34 -32.28 -3.69
CA GLY A 104 20.64 -33.69 -3.57
C GLY A 104 20.77 -34.20 -2.14
N ASN A 105 20.15 -33.52 -1.21
CA ASN A 105 20.19 -33.88 0.22
C ASN A 105 18.93 -34.57 0.69
#